data_a34f150fea2253bd046d4bfca9acd313
#
_entry.id   a34f150fea2253bd046d4bfca9acd313
#
_cell.length_a   1.000
_cell.length_b   1.000
_cell.length_c   1.000
_cell.angle_alpha   90.00
_cell.angle_beta   90.00
_cell.angle_gamma   90.00
#
_symmetry.space_group_name_H-M   'P 1'
#
loop_
_entity.id
_entity.type
_entity.pdbx_description
1 polymer ?
#
loop_
_entity_poly.entity_id
_entity_poly.type
_entity_poly.pdbx_seq_one_letter_code
_entity_poly.pdbx_strand_id
1 'polypeptide(L)'
;MQNRSFYVKSYGCQMNVYDSQKITSILESKGLKNKLDPKSADLVIFNTCNIREKAAHKLYSDIGRVNKLGLKKTIAVVGCVAQAENSEMFRKNKSIDIVLGPQSYHLLPKMLDDLENNFKQINTDFIVNEKFDYLSEQMRPQGVSSMVTIQEGCDKFCSFCVVPYTRGPEYSRPIKSISDEVKLLSQKGAKEIVFLGQNVNAYNDKSNNNDAKLSDLIRAISEFDSVKRIRYTTSHPINMDEKLIQEHKII
;
A
#
# COMPACT_ATOMS: atom_id res chain seq x y z
N MET A 1 3.97 5.28 -22.96
CA MET A 1 3.78 4.10 -22.09
C MET A 1 3.11 2.88 -22.72
N GLN A 2 2.38 3.00 -23.84
CA GLN A 2 1.71 1.85 -24.50
C GLN A 2 2.70 0.76 -24.88
N ASN A 3 2.41 -0.47 -24.48
CA ASN A 3 3.19 -1.71 -24.66
C ASN A 3 4.32 -2.02 -23.67
N ARG A 4 4.56 -1.19 -22.64
CA ARG A 4 5.53 -1.56 -21.59
C ARG A 4 4.95 -2.62 -20.64
N SER A 5 5.82 -3.45 -20.12
CA SER A 5 5.50 -4.49 -19.15
C SER A 5 6.16 -4.22 -17.81
N PHE A 6 5.52 -4.68 -16.73
CA PHE A 6 6.06 -4.49 -15.38
C PHE A 6 5.98 -5.79 -14.56
N TYR A 7 6.82 -5.84 -13.54
CA TYR A 7 6.83 -6.88 -12.53
C TYR A 7 6.91 -6.24 -11.14
N VAL A 8 6.08 -6.71 -10.20
CA VAL A 8 6.09 -6.23 -8.82
C VAL A 8 6.56 -7.34 -7.89
N LYS A 9 7.59 -7.04 -7.09
CA LYS A 9 8.05 -7.89 -5.99
C LYS A 9 7.77 -7.22 -4.67
N SER A 10 6.89 -7.82 -3.86
CA SER A 10 6.58 -7.33 -2.52
C SER A 10 7.43 -8.03 -1.45
N TYR A 11 7.90 -7.24 -0.48
CA TYR A 11 8.57 -7.72 0.72
C TYR A 11 7.79 -7.27 1.95
N GLY A 12 7.55 -8.17 2.90
CA GLY A 12 7.16 -7.76 4.24
C GLY A 12 5.72 -8.04 4.66
N CYS A 13 4.95 -7.00 4.98
CA CYS A 13 3.68 -7.11 5.69
C CYS A 13 2.45 -7.06 4.74
N GLN A 14 1.27 -7.26 5.33
CA GLN A 14 0.00 -7.20 4.60
C GLN A 14 -0.25 -5.86 3.92
N MET A 15 0.19 -4.73 4.55
CA MET A 15 0.13 -3.41 3.92
C MET A 15 0.90 -3.35 2.60
N ASN A 16 2.10 -3.98 2.54
CA ASN A 16 2.86 -4.05 1.28
C ASN A 16 2.16 -4.91 0.22
N VAL A 17 1.43 -5.94 0.63
CA VAL A 17 0.60 -6.73 -0.30
C VAL A 17 -0.50 -5.86 -0.90
N TYR A 18 -1.23 -5.14 -0.06
CA TYR A 18 -2.25 -4.19 -0.50
C TYR A 18 -1.66 -3.08 -1.40
N ASP A 19 -0.56 -2.44 -0.98
CA ASP A 19 0.13 -1.42 -1.78
C ASP A 19 0.56 -1.97 -3.15
N SER A 20 1.07 -3.22 -3.21
CA SER A 20 1.45 -3.86 -4.47
C SER A 20 0.26 -4.10 -5.39
N GLN A 21 -0.91 -4.46 -4.85
CA GLN A 21 -2.15 -4.58 -5.62
C GLN A 21 -2.59 -3.24 -6.20
N LYS A 22 -2.54 -2.17 -5.40
CA LYS A 22 -2.85 -0.81 -5.86
C LYS A 22 -1.89 -0.36 -6.97
N ILE A 23 -0.58 -0.55 -6.79
CA ILE A 23 0.44 -0.26 -7.81
C ILE A 23 0.11 -1.02 -9.11
N THR A 24 -0.20 -2.32 -9.00
CA THR A 24 -0.57 -3.15 -10.15
C THR A 24 -1.79 -2.58 -10.87
N SER A 25 -2.87 -2.28 -10.13
CA SER A 25 -4.10 -1.72 -10.70
C SER A 25 -3.87 -0.37 -11.39
N ILE A 26 -3.06 0.51 -10.79
CA ILE A 26 -2.72 1.81 -11.38
C ILE A 26 -1.97 1.63 -12.69
N LEU A 27 -0.97 0.75 -12.75
CA LEU A 27 -0.19 0.53 -13.96
C LEU A 27 -0.99 -0.17 -15.06
N GLU A 28 -1.84 -1.14 -14.70
CA GLU A 28 -2.75 -1.81 -15.65
C GLU A 28 -3.78 -0.83 -16.24
N SER A 29 -4.32 0.11 -15.43
CA SER A 29 -5.22 1.16 -15.93
C SER A 29 -4.55 2.11 -16.92
N LYS A 30 -3.22 2.22 -16.87
CA LYS A 30 -2.40 2.97 -17.83
C LYS A 30 -1.93 2.14 -19.03
N GLY A 31 -2.41 0.89 -19.15
CA GLY A 31 -2.14 0.01 -20.28
C GLY A 31 -0.84 -0.79 -20.19
N LEU A 32 -0.14 -0.78 -19.04
CA LEU A 32 1.02 -1.63 -18.85
C LEU A 32 0.59 -3.08 -18.55
N LYS A 33 1.42 -4.05 -18.98
CA LYS A 33 1.12 -5.48 -18.82
C LYS A 33 1.89 -6.07 -17.63
N ASN A 34 1.18 -6.63 -16.66
CA ASN A 34 1.81 -7.32 -15.53
C ASN A 34 2.45 -8.63 -15.99
N LYS A 35 3.66 -8.89 -15.52
CA LYS A 35 4.46 -10.10 -15.79
C LYS A 35 4.74 -10.84 -14.49
N LEU A 36 4.83 -12.17 -14.59
CA LEU A 36 5.15 -13.04 -13.44
C LEU A 36 6.67 -13.24 -13.25
N ASP A 37 7.46 -12.92 -14.26
CA ASP A 37 8.93 -13.07 -14.24
C ASP A 37 9.60 -11.71 -14.52
N PRO A 38 10.52 -11.25 -13.63
CA PRO A 38 11.27 -10.03 -13.86
C PRO A 38 12.10 -10.04 -15.14
N LYS A 39 12.44 -11.21 -15.69
CA LYS A 39 13.16 -11.32 -16.96
C LYS A 39 12.36 -10.74 -18.14
N SER A 40 11.05 -10.92 -18.13
CA SER A 40 10.15 -10.51 -19.22
C SER A 40 9.54 -9.11 -19.02
N ALA A 41 9.91 -8.40 -17.94
CA ALA A 41 9.40 -7.07 -17.62
C ALA A 41 10.38 -5.97 -18.01
N ASP A 42 9.88 -4.84 -18.49
CA ASP A 42 10.65 -3.63 -18.78
C ASP A 42 10.87 -2.79 -17.52
N LEU A 43 9.90 -2.81 -16.61
CA LEU A 43 9.92 -2.16 -15.31
C LEU A 43 9.87 -3.21 -14.19
N VAL A 44 10.83 -3.14 -13.28
CA VAL A 44 10.85 -3.99 -12.08
C VAL A 44 10.64 -3.12 -10.85
N ILE A 45 9.58 -3.41 -10.10
CA ILE A 45 9.17 -2.66 -8.91
C ILE A 45 9.43 -3.51 -7.68
N PHE A 46 10.21 -2.98 -6.74
CA PHE A 46 10.44 -3.58 -5.43
C PHE A 46 9.67 -2.81 -4.36
N ASN A 47 8.56 -3.39 -3.87
CA ASN A 47 7.80 -2.81 -2.77
C ASN A 47 8.35 -3.32 -1.43
N THR A 48 8.92 -2.42 -0.65
CA THR A 48 9.83 -2.72 0.46
C THR A 48 9.21 -2.47 1.83
N CYS A 49 9.68 -3.23 2.82
CA CYS A 49 9.28 -3.13 4.21
C CYS A 49 10.49 -2.87 5.11
N ASN A 50 10.37 -1.97 6.06
CA ASN A 50 11.45 -1.62 7.00
C ASN A 50 11.34 -2.32 8.37
N ILE A 51 10.26 -3.09 8.60
CA ILE A 51 10.05 -3.81 9.87
C ILE A 51 11.00 -5.00 10.01
N ARG A 52 11.47 -5.54 8.88
CA ARG A 52 12.37 -6.70 8.84
C ARG A 52 13.71 -6.29 8.24
N GLU A 53 14.76 -6.24 9.04
CA GLU A 53 16.12 -5.91 8.59
C GLU A 53 16.56 -6.75 7.38
N LYS A 54 16.26 -8.04 7.38
CA LYS A 54 16.53 -8.94 6.25
C LYS A 54 15.86 -8.51 4.94
N ALA A 55 14.79 -7.71 4.98
CA ALA A 55 14.10 -7.25 3.77
C ALA A 55 14.95 -6.23 3.00
N ALA A 56 15.63 -5.31 3.69
CA ALA A 56 16.53 -4.35 3.06
C ALA A 56 17.72 -5.04 2.39
N HIS A 57 18.38 -5.98 3.08
CA HIS A 57 19.49 -6.77 2.51
C HIS A 57 19.05 -7.57 1.27
N LYS A 58 17.85 -8.18 1.34
CA LYS A 58 17.29 -8.95 0.22
C LYS A 58 16.99 -8.07 -0.99
N LEU A 59 16.54 -6.83 -0.76
CA LEU A 59 16.28 -5.86 -1.83
C LEU A 59 17.51 -5.65 -2.70
N TYR A 60 18.65 -5.26 -2.11
CA TYR A 60 19.87 -4.99 -2.86
C TYR A 60 20.42 -6.24 -3.57
N SER A 61 20.29 -7.42 -2.95
CA SER A 61 20.64 -8.69 -3.59
C SER A 61 19.76 -8.97 -4.82
N ASP A 62 18.46 -8.70 -4.73
CA ASP A 62 17.53 -8.93 -5.83
C ASP A 62 17.74 -7.92 -6.97
N ILE A 63 18.04 -6.64 -6.66
CA ILE A 63 18.45 -5.66 -7.66
C ILE A 63 19.70 -6.15 -8.41
N GLY A 64 20.71 -6.64 -7.68
CA GLY A 64 21.90 -7.23 -8.29
C GLY A 64 21.62 -8.42 -9.23
N ARG A 65 20.61 -9.26 -8.88
CA ARG A 65 20.16 -10.35 -9.77
C ARG A 65 19.50 -9.83 -11.04
N VAL A 66 18.64 -8.81 -10.94
CA VAL A 66 18.00 -8.17 -12.09
C VAL A 66 19.03 -7.56 -13.03
N ASN A 67 20.04 -6.87 -12.50
CA ASN A 67 21.11 -6.28 -13.29
C ASN A 67 21.92 -7.32 -14.07
N LYS A 68 22.15 -8.51 -13.48
CA LYS A 68 22.85 -9.63 -14.13
C LYS A 68 22.10 -10.24 -15.31
N LEU A 69 20.82 -9.90 -15.52
CA LEU A 69 20.06 -10.36 -16.69
C LEU A 69 20.52 -9.72 -18.01
N GLY A 70 21.40 -8.72 -17.96
CA GLY A 70 21.99 -8.09 -19.15
C GLY A 70 21.06 -7.18 -19.97
N LEU A 71 19.80 -7.04 -19.56
CA LEU A 71 18.80 -6.19 -20.20
C LEU A 71 18.68 -4.87 -19.45
N LYS A 72 18.67 -3.74 -20.17
CA LYS A 72 18.41 -2.44 -19.57
C LYS A 72 16.95 -2.40 -19.10
N LYS A 73 16.72 -2.43 -17.79
CA LYS A 73 15.42 -2.38 -17.15
C LYS A 73 15.29 -1.13 -16.29
N THR A 74 14.10 -0.56 -16.22
CA THR A 74 13.78 0.47 -15.24
C THR A 74 13.58 -0.20 -13.88
N ILE A 75 14.26 0.28 -12.86
CA ILE A 75 14.15 -0.22 -11.48
C ILE A 75 13.51 0.84 -10.58
N ALA A 76 12.34 0.53 -10.05
CA ALA A 76 11.66 1.34 -9.06
C ALA A 76 11.69 0.67 -7.69
N VAL A 77 12.07 1.41 -6.67
CA VAL A 77 11.98 0.97 -5.26
C VAL A 77 10.93 1.80 -4.56
N VAL A 78 9.94 1.13 -3.98
CA VAL A 78 8.81 1.79 -3.30
C VAL A 78 8.64 1.28 -1.87
N GLY A 79 7.91 2.01 -1.03
CA GLY A 79 7.55 1.59 0.32
C GLY A 79 8.48 2.08 1.42
N CYS A 80 8.45 1.40 2.59
CA CYS A 80 9.05 1.93 3.81
C CYS A 80 10.59 2.04 3.79
N VAL A 81 11.30 1.14 3.10
CA VAL A 81 12.77 1.27 2.95
C VAL A 81 13.11 2.43 2.01
N ALA A 82 12.33 2.60 0.92
CA ALA A 82 12.48 3.74 0.03
C ALA A 82 12.28 5.07 0.78
N GLN A 83 11.29 5.14 1.66
CA GLN A 83 11.05 6.30 2.52
C GLN A 83 12.23 6.56 3.46
N ALA A 84 12.72 5.52 4.13
CA ALA A 84 13.78 5.66 5.15
C ALA A 84 15.14 6.01 4.55
N GLU A 85 15.50 5.40 3.42
CA GLU A 85 16.80 5.61 2.78
C GLU A 85 16.82 6.77 1.79
N ASN A 86 15.65 7.14 1.25
CA ASN A 86 15.48 8.31 0.39
C ASN A 86 16.53 8.36 -0.74
N SER A 87 17.16 9.51 -0.99
CA SER A 87 18.18 9.72 -2.03
C SER A 87 19.44 8.87 -1.84
N GLU A 88 19.72 8.41 -0.62
CA GLU A 88 20.82 7.50 -0.34
C GLU A 88 20.78 6.21 -1.17
N MET A 89 19.59 5.76 -1.55
CA MET A 89 19.42 4.57 -2.37
C MET A 89 20.14 4.70 -3.72
N PHE A 90 20.14 5.88 -4.33
CA PHE A 90 20.87 6.13 -5.59
C PHE A 90 22.39 6.07 -5.43
N ARG A 91 22.90 6.45 -4.25
CA ARG A 91 24.33 6.32 -3.94
C ARG A 91 24.73 4.87 -3.69
N LYS A 92 23.88 4.11 -2.98
CA LYS A 92 24.11 2.70 -2.70
C LYS A 92 24.02 1.83 -3.95
N ASN A 93 23.12 2.18 -4.88
CA ASN A 93 22.95 1.43 -6.12
C ASN A 93 22.54 2.34 -7.29
N LYS A 94 23.45 2.49 -8.24
CA LYS A 94 23.26 3.37 -9.42
C LYS A 94 22.19 2.87 -10.40
N SER A 95 21.78 1.58 -10.31
CA SER A 95 20.77 0.98 -11.18
C SER A 95 19.33 1.32 -10.76
N ILE A 96 19.14 1.96 -9.61
CA ILE A 96 17.82 2.42 -9.19
C ILE A 96 17.50 3.69 -9.95
N ASP A 97 16.33 3.74 -10.60
CA ASP A 97 15.86 4.87 -11.40
C ASP A 97 14.80 5.69 -10.65
N ILE A 98 13.91 5.02 -9.89
CA ILE A 98 12.81 5.63 -9.15
C ILE A 98 12.84 5.21 -7.69
N VAL A 99 12.66 6.18 -6.78
CA VAL A 99 12.49 5.97 -5.34
C VAL A 99 11.19 6.63 -4.90
N LEU A 100 10.27 5.84 -4.32
CA LEU A 100 8.95 6.32 -3.89
C LEU A 100 8.64 5.89 -2.45
N GLY A 101 8.23 6.84 -1.64
CA GLY A 101 7.64 6.58 -0.34
C GLY A 101 6.31 5.82 -0.46
N PRO A 102 5.81 5.22 0.65
CA PRO A 102 4.57 4.45 0.64
C PRO A 102 3.34 5.32 0.39
N GLN A 103 3.44 6.64 0.52
CA GLN A 103 2.34 7.57 0.28
C GLN A 103 2.28 8.07 -1.17
N SER A 104 3.32 7.82 -1.98
CA SER A 104 3.52 8.49 -3.27
C SER A 104 3.40 7.56 -4.48
N TYR A 105 3.02 6.29 -4.31
CA TYR A 105 3.02 5.32 -5.42
C TYR A 105 2.01 5.66 -6.55
N HIS A 106 1.01 6.48 -6.29
CA HIS A 106 0.10 7.01 -7.31
C HIS A 106 0.82 7.90 -8.34
N LEU A 107 1.98 8.47 -7.98
CA LEU A 107 2.81 9.27 -8.87
C LEU A 107 3.67 8.42 -9.82
N LEU A 108 3.75 7.09 -9.61
CA LEU A 108 4.61 6.21 -10.38
C LEU A 108 4.40 6.32 -11.90
N PRO A 109 3.16 6.39 -12.45
CA PRO A 109 2.97 6.58 -13.89
C PRO A 109 3.60 7.86 -14.43
N LYS A 110 3.41 8.98 -13.73
CA LYS A 110 4.01 10.26 -14.11
C LYS A 110 5.54 10.19 -14.09
N MET A 111 6.11 9.63 -13.02
CA MET A 111 7.55 9.49 -12.89
C MET A 111 8.16 8.58 -13.97
N LEU A 112 7.42 7.58 -14.46
CA LEU A 112 7.84 6.76 -15.59
C LEU A 112 7.89 7.53 -16.91
N ASP A 113 6.95 8.47 -17.12
CA ASP A 113 6.99 9.36 -18.29
C ASP A 113 8.15 10.34 -18.19
N ASP A 114 8.37 10.92 -17.01
CA ASP A 114 9.44 11.88 -16.77
C ASP A 114 10.85 11.25 -16.89
N LEU A 115 11.01 9.94 -16.67
CA LEU A 115 12.27 9.22 -16.90
C LEU A 115 12.75 9.26 -18.37
N GLU A 116 11.86 9.45 -19.33
CA GLU A 116 12.24 9.60 -20.74
C GLU A 116 13.16 10.81 -20.96
N ASN A 117 13.14 11.77 -20.03
CA ASN A 117 14.06 12.92 -20.00
C ASN A 117 15.40 12.64 -19.28
N ASN A 118 15.73 11.39 -18.96
CA ASN A 118 16.99 10.91 -18.37
C ASN A 118 17.30 11.36 -16.93
N PHE A 119 16.33 11.70 -16.10
CA PHE A 119 16.54 12.05 -14.69
C PHE A 119 16.00 10.98 -13.76
N LYS A 120 16.83 10.58 -12.78
CA LYS A 120 16.36 9.76 -11.65
C LYS A 120 15.25 10.50 -10.89
N GLN A 121 14.20 9.76 -10.53
CA GLN A 121 13.01 10.32 -9.92
C GLN A 121 12.89 9.91 -8.46
N ILE A 122 12.55 10.83 -7.59
CA ILE A 122 12.32 10.57 -6.17
C ILE A 122 11.12 11.37 -5.66
N ASN A 123 10.25 10.70 -4.90
CA ASN A 123 9.25 11.37 -4.09
C ASN A 123 8.99 10.56 -2.80
N THR A 124 9.24 11.19 -1.67
CA THR A 124 9.04 10.64 -0.33
C THR A 124 8.20 11.56 0.55
N ASP A 125 7.36 12.38 -0.06
CA ASP A 125 6.46 13.29 0.64
C ASP A 125 5.31 12.51 1.33
N PHE A 126 4.86 13.02 2.46
CA PHE A 126 3.72 12.45 3.21
C PHE A 126 2.39 13.07 2.77
N ILE A 127 2.03 12.91 1.48
CA ILE A 127 0.74 13.38 0.94
C ILE A 127 -0.23 12.20 0.92
N VAL A 128 -0.97 12.01 2.02
CA VAL A 128 -1.75 10.79 2.25
C VAL A 128 -3.07 10.76 1.48
N ASN A 129 -3.75 11.91 1.33
CA ASN A 129 -5.10 11.98 0.79
C ASN A 129 -5.19 11.50 -0.66
N GLU A 130 -4.30 11.97 -1.51
CA GLU A 130 -4.32 11.66 -2.96
C GLU A 130 -4.09 10.18 -3.27
N LYS A 131 -3.37 9.46 -2.40
CA LYS A 131 -3.09 8.04 -2.56
C LYS A 131 -4.36 7.18 -2.66
N PHE A 132 -5.39 7.53 -1.89
CA PHE A 132 -6.62 6.75 -1.76
C PHE A 132 -7.70 7.14 -2.77
N ASP A 133 -7.53 8.25 -3.48
CA ASP A 133 -8.50 8.72 -4.48
C ASP A 133 -8.49 7.86 -5.76
N TYR A 134 -7.45 7.05 -5.96
CA TYR A 134 -7.33 6.15 -7.09
C TYR A 134 -7.96 4.77 -6.82
N LEU A 135 -9.31 4.70 -6.79
CA LEU A 135 -10.03 3.44 -6.88
C LEU A 135 -10.02 2.98 -8.34
N SER A 136 -9.33 1.88 -8.62
CA SER A 136 -9.33 1.28 -9.95
C SER A 136 -10.37 0.18 -10.05
N GLU A 137 -11.22 0.21 -11.07
CA GLU A 137 -12.14 -0.90 -11.42
C GLU A 137 -11.41 -2.21 -11.69
N GLN A 138 -10.10 -2.14 -11.94
CA GLN A 138 -9.25 -3.31 -12.16
C GLN A 138 -8.83 -4.00 -10.85
N MET A 139 -9.10 -3.42 -9.68
CA MET A 139 -8.87 -4.09 -8.41
C MET A 139 -9.60 -5.43 -8.36
N ARG A 140 -8.89 -6.47 -7.94
CA ARG A 140 -9.44 -7.83 -7.81
C ARG A 140 -9.13 -8.37 -6.43
N PRO A 141 -10.08 -9.12 -5.83
CA PRO A 141 -9.83 -9.83 -4.59
C PRO A 141 -8.77 -10.92 -4.81
N GLN A 142 -8.00 -11.22 -3.77
CA GLN A 142 -7.14 -12.41 -3.73
C GLN A 142 -7.97 -13.61 -3.26
N GLY A 143 -8.80 -14.17 -4.15
CA GLY A 143 -9.72 -15.24 -3.79
C GLY A 143 -10.89 -14.73 -2.93
N VAL A 144 -11.22 -15.45 -1.85
CA VAL A 144 -12.36 -15.17 -0.97
C VAL A 144 -12.08 -14.03 0.02
N SER A 145 -10.81 -13.78 0.36
CA SER A 145 -10.38 -12.75 1.32
C SER A 145 -9.77 -11.55 0.60
N SER A 146 -10.08 -10.34 1.04
CA SER A 146 -9.51 -9.09 0.53
C SER A 146 -9.05 -8.19 1.65
N MET A 147 -7.89 -7.57 1.45
CA MET A 147 -7.31 -6.59 2.36
C MET A 147 -7.74 -5.19 1.94
N VAL A 148 -8.11 -4.36 2.91
CA VAL A 148 -8.49 -2.96 2.70
C VAL A 148 -7.77 -2.10 3.74
N THR A 149 -6.92 -1.21 3.29
CA THR A 149 -6.29 -0.23 4.19
C THR A 149 -7.31 0.82 4.57
N ILE A 150 -7.58 0.95 5.87
CA ILE A 150 -8.52 1.92 6.43
C ILE A 150 -7.81 3.07 7.12
N GLN A 151 -6.59 2.84 7.62
CA GLN A 151 -5.81 3.78 8.39
C GLN A 151 -4.32 3.64 8.02
N GLU A 152 -3.60 4.75 7.92
CA GLU A 152 -2.14 4.77 7.75
C GLU A 152 -1.47 5.76 8.69
N GLY A 153 -0.19 5.52 8.94
CA GLY A 153 0.59 6.30 9.89
C GLY A 153 0.26 5.97 11.35
N CYS A 154 1.00 6.54 12.27
CA CYS A 154 0.75 6.35 13.70
C CYS A 154 1.44 7.42 14.54
N ASP A 155 0.70 8.06 15.44
CA ASP A 155 1.19 9.14 16.30
C ASP A 155 1.56 8.65 17.71
N LYS A 156 1.74 7.34 17.93
CA LYS A 156 2.08 6.79 19.26
C LYS A 156 3.56 6.92 19.62
N PHE A 157 4.45 7.04 18.64
CA PHE A 157 5.89 7.21 18.85
C PHE A 157 6.49 6.22 19.87
N CYS A 158 6.06 4.95 19.85
CA CYS A 158 6.64 3.90 20.67
C CYS A 158 8.16 3.82 20.42
N SER A 159 8.97 3.64 21.47
CA SER A 159 10.43 3.79 21.45
C SER A 159 11.19 2.94 20.42
N PHE A 160 10.61 1.80 20.01
CA PHE A 160 11.20 0.88 19.02
C PHE A 160 10.58 1.01 17.62
N CYS A 161 9.58 1.89 17.44
CA CYS A 161 8.72 1.87 16.25
C CYS A 161 9.17 2.89 15.20
N VAL A 162 9.40 2.40 13.98
CA VAL A 162 9.81 3.23 12.83
C VAL A 162 8.61 3.80 12.04
N VAL A 163 7.39 3.38 12.35
CA VAL A 163 6.18 3.73 11.58
C VAL A 163 5.98 5.24 11.44
N PRO A 164 6.07 6.09 12.48
CA PRO A 164 5.90 7.54 12.34
C PRO A 164 6.84 8.16 11.29
N TYR A 165 8.03 7.61 11.14
CA TYR A 165 9.07 8.11 10.22
C TYR A 165 8.95 7.55 8.79
N THR A 166 8.24 6.43 8.62
CA THR A 166 8.14 5.74 7.32
C THR A 166 6.75 5.77 6.72
N ARG A 167 5.71 5.91 7.55
CA ARG A 167 4.30 6.02 7.12
C ARG A 167 3.68 7.37 7.47
N GLY A 168 4.36 8.19 8.28
CA GLY A 168 3.93 9.54 8.64
C GLY A 168 2.86 9.58 9.72
N PRO A 169 2.18 10.74 9.86
CA PRO A 169 1.13 10.95 10.82
C PRO A 169 -0.07 10.07 10.55
N GLU A 170 -0.89 9.88 11.60
CA GLU A 170 -2.10 9.06 11.53
C GLU A 170 -3.14 9.71 10.60
N TYR A 171 -3.59 8.93 9.63
CA TYR A 171 -4.67 9.30 8.71
C TYR A 171 -5.68 8.16 8.60
N SER A 172 -6.94 8.46 8.82
CA SER A 172 -8.07 7.54 8.64
C SER A 172 -8.86 7.90 7.38
N ARG A 173 -9.12 6.91 6.54
CA ARG A 173 -9.91 7.11 5.31
C ARG A 173 -11.38 7.32 5.64
N PRO A 174 -12.12 8.12 4.85
CA PRO A 174 -13.56 8.25 5.00
C PRO A 174 -14.28 6.91 4.89
N ILE A 175 -15.29 6.67 5.74
CA ILE A 175 -16.13 5.44 5.71
C ILE A 175 -16.70 5.22 4.31
N LYS A 176 -17.15 6.30 3.65
CA LYS A 176 -17.67 6.21 2.29
C LYS A 176 -16.67 5.61 1.31
N SER A 177 -15.42 6.10 1.31
CA SER A 177 -14.36 5.61 0.42
C SER A 177 -14.06 4.12 0.68
N ILE A 178 -14.05 3.70 1.95
CA ILE A 178 -13.85 2.30 2.32
C ILE A 178 -15.03 1.45 1.88
N SER A 179 -16.26 1.91 2.09
CA SER A 179 -17.48 1.21 1.69
C SER A 179 -17.55 1.00 0.18
N ASP A 180 -17.19 2.02 -0.60
CA ASP A 180 -17.16 1.93 -2.06
C ASP A 180 -16.14 0.87 -2.53
N GLU A 181 -14.95 0.83 -1.91
CA GLU A 181 -13.93 -0.19 -2.19
C GLU A 181 -14.39 -1.60 -1.78
N VAL A 182 -14.97 -1.76 -0.60
CA VAL A 182 -15.51 -3.06 -0.13
C VAL A 182 -16.62 -3.54 -1.04
N LYS A 183 -17.52 -2.67 -1.47
CA LYS A 183 -18.60 -2.99 -2.41
C LYS A 183 -18.03 -3.53 -3.73
N LEU A 184 -17.03 -2.86 -4.29
CA LEU A 184 -16.38 -3.30 -5.52
C LEU A 184 -15.72 -4.68 -5.36
N LEU A 185 -14.99 -4.90 -4.26
CA LEU A 185 -14.34 -6.17 -3.98
C LEU A 185 -15.33 -7.30 -3.75
N SER A 186 -16.43 -7.04 -3.04
CA SER A 186 -17.46 -8.03 -2.75
C SER A 186 -18.26 -8.43 -3.99
N GLN A 187 -18.53 -7.49 -4.91
CA GLN A 187 -19.12 -7.78 -6.22
C GLN A 187 -18.21 -8.69 -7.07
N LYS A 188 -16.91 -8.62 -6.87
CA LYS A 188 -15.91 -9.48 -7.54
C LYS A 188 -15.61 -10.78 -6.77
N GLY A 189 -16.38 -11.10 -5.73
CA GLY A 189 -16.35 -12.39 -5.04
C GLY A 189 -15.67 -12.41 -3.67
N ALA A 190 -15.19 -11.28 -3.14
CA ALA A 190 -14.68 -11.22 -1.76
C ALA A 190 -15.81 -11.49 -0.76
N LYS A 191 -15.56 -12.38 0.20
CA LYS A 191 -16.47 -12.73 1.31
C LYS A 191 -15.89 -12.36 2.66
N GLU A 192 -14.59 -12.23 2.74
CA GLU A 192 -13.88 -11.79 3.94
C GLU A 192 -13.16 -10.48 3.64
N ILE A 193 -13.34 -9.49 4.50
CA ILE A 193 -12.64 -8.21 4.45
C ILE A 193 -11.71 -8.10 5.65
N VAL A 194 -10.43 -7.82 5.38
CA VAL A 194 -9.41 -7.63 6.41
C VAL A 194 -9.00 -6.16 6.43
N PHE A 195 -9.40 -5.43 7.44
CA PHE A 195 -8.98 -4.04 7.62
C PHE A 195 -7.53 -3.96 8.06
N LEU A 196 -6.78 -3.12 7.35
CA LEU A 196 -5.36 -2.89 7.60
C LEU A 196 -5.11 -1.46 8.05
N GLY A 197 -4.11 -1.32 8.93
CA GLY A 197 -3.57 -0.05 9.40
C GLY A 197 -2.34 -0.27 10.28
N GLN A 198 -1.74 0.80 10.76
CA GLN A 198 -0.65 0.74 11.72
C GLN A 198 -1.16 0.74 13.18
N ASN A 199 -2.38 1.27 13.39
CA ASN A 199 -3.11 1.25 14.65
C ASN A 199 -4.61 1.26 14.33
N VAL A 200 -5.13 0.12 13.88
CA VAL A 200 -6.47 0.00 13.29
C VAL A 200 -7.59 0.45 14.23
N ASN A 201 -7.46 0.17 15.52
CA ASN A 201 -8.47 0.56 16.50
C ASN A 201 -8.41 2.05 16.91
N ALA A 202 -7.43 2.82 16.40
CA ALA A 202 -7.45 4.27 16.45
C ALA A 202 -8.19 4.91 15.27
N TYR A 203 -8.69 4.11 14.34
CA TYR A 203 -9.45 4.63 13.19
C TYR A 203 -10.49 5.65 13.63
N ASN A 204 -10.47 6.81 12.98
CA ASN A 204 -11.36 7.91 13.25
C ASN A 204 -11.60 8.72 11.97
N ASP A 205 -12.76 8.52 11.32
CA ASP A 205 -13.18 9.31 10.17
C ASP A 205 -13.69 10.68 10.64
N LYS A 206 -12.91 11.70 10.35
CA LYS A 206 -13.25 13.11 10.64
C LYS A 206 -13.86 13.84 9.45
N SER A 207 -14.17 13.14 8.37
CA SER A 207 -14.85 13.75 7.23
C SER A 207 -16.28 14.15 7.61
N ASN A 208 -16.77 15.24 7.04
CA ASN A 208 -18.14 15.73 7.24
C ASN A 208 -18.51 16.06 8.71
N ASN A 209 -17.56 16.53 9.52
CA ASN A 209 -17.77 16.84 10.95
C ASN A 209 -18.27 15.64 11.78
N ASN A 210 -18.10 14.42 11.31
CA ASN A 210 -18.36 13.20 12.04
C ASN A 210 -17.09 12.72 12.74
N ASP A 211 -17.25 12.14 13.91
CA ASP A 211 -16.18 11.49 14.69
C ASP A 211 -16.46 9.97 14.69
N ALA A 212 -16.50 9.40 13.49
CA ALA A 212 -16.88 8.00 13.32
C ALA A 212 -15.68 7.06 13.50
N LYS A 213 -15.81 6.13 14.46
CA LYS A 213 -14.76 5.22 14.88
C LYS A 213 -14.79 3.86 14.15
N LEU A 214 -13.85 2.99 14.49
CA LEU A 214 -13.77 1.64 13.91
C LEU A 214 -15.09 0.85 14.11
N SER A 215 -15.75 1.00 15.25
CA SER A 215 -17.07 0.38 15.51
C SER A 215 -18.13 0.80 14.48
N ASP A 216 -18.15 2.10 14.11
CA ASP A 216 -19.10 2.62 13.11
C ASP A 216 -18.79 2.08 11.71
N LEU A 217 -17.49 1.99 11.36
CA LEU A 217 -17.06 1.38 10.11
C LEU A 217 -17.43 -0.10 10.04
N ILE A 218 -17.17 -0.88 11.11
CA ILE A 218 -17.54 -2.30 11.16
C ILE A 218 -19.04 -2.46 10.93
N ARG A 219 -19.85 -1.66 11.60
CA ARG A 219 -21.32 -1.68 11.45
C ARG A 219 -21.73 -1.37 10.01
N ALA A 220 -21.19 -0.32 9.42
CA ALA A 220 -21.50 0.07 8.03
C ALA A 220 -21.13 -1.04 7.01
N ILE A 221 -20.02 -1.74 7.24
CA ILE A 221 -19.60 -2.82 6.33
C ILE A 221 -20.38 -4.13 6.59
N SER A 222 -20.85 -4.36 7.81
CA SER A 222 -21.66 -5.54 8.15
C SER A 222 -23.05 -5.53 7.45
N GLU A 223 -23.52 -4.38 7.01
CA GLU A 223 -24.76 -4.25 6.21
C GLU A 223 -24.65 -4.83 4.80
N PHE A 224 -23.45 -5.11 4.31
CA PHE A 224 -23.27 -5.76 3.01
C PHE A 224 -23.48 -7.28 3.11
N ASP A 225 -24.60 -7.81 2.63
CA ASP A 225 -24.93 -9.23 2.62
C ASP A 225 -23.84 -10.12 2.01
N SER A 226 -23.08 -9.59 1.08
CA SER A 226 -21.98 -10.27 0.40
C SER A 226 -20.76 -10.47 1.30
N VAL A 227 -20.55 -9.66 2.35
CA VAL A 227 -19.47 -9.77 3.32
C VAL A 227 -19.89 -10.72 4.44
N LYS A 228 -19.13 -11.81 4.62
CA LYS A 228 -19.42 -12.85 5.63
C LYS A 228 -18.49 -12.81 6.83
N ARG A 229 -17.38 -12.09 6.71
CA ARG A 229 -16.42 -11.93 7.80
C ARG A 229 -15.69 -10.61 7.68
N ILE A 230 -15.60 -9.89 8.78
CA ILE A 230 -14.74 -8.73 8.93
C ILE A 230 -13.64 -9.09 9.92
N ARG A 231 -12.39 -8.76 9.58
CA ARG A 231 -11.24 -8.93 10.44
C ARG A 231 -10.42 -7.63 10.45
N TYR A 232 -9.72 -7.40 11.52
CA TYR A 232 -8.72 -6.34 11.59
C TYR A 232 -7.53 -6.79 12.43
N THR A 233 -6.40 -6.12 12.26
CA THR A 233 -5.15 -6.45 12.94
C THR A 233 -4.34 -5.19 13.19
N THR A 234 -3.36 -5.28 14.09
CA THR A 234 -2.51 -4.14 14.47
C THR A 234 -3.26 -3.13 15.32
N SER A 235 -3.59 -3.54 16.55
CA SER A 235 -4.32 -2.73 17.51
C SER A 235 -3.43 -2.30 18.67
N HIS A 236 -3.64 -1.09 19.18
CA HIS A 236 -2.98 -0.60 20.39
C HIS A 236 -3.99 -0.60 21.55
N PRO A 237 -3.62 -1.14 22.74
CA PRO A 237 -4.57 -1.29 23.86
C PRO A 237 -5.27 -0.01 24.27
N ILE A 238 -4.58 1.13 24.22
CA ILE A 238 -5.13 2.45 24.61
C ILE A 238 -6.32 2.91 23.75
N ASN A 239 -6.45 2.37 22.53
CA ASN A 239 -7.52 2.71 21.60
C ASN A 239 -8.65 1.66 21.56
N MET A 240 -8.61 0.66 22.45
CA MET A 240 -9.71 -0.29 22.60
C MET A 240 -10.79 0.35 23.48
N ASP A 241 -11.93 0.69 22.88
CA ASP A 241 -13.05 1.29 23.58
C ASP A 241 -14.23 0.30 23.76
N GLU A 242 -15.14 0.62 24.70
CA GLU A 242 -16.29 -0.23 25.03
C GLU A 242 -17.20 -0.44 23.80
N LYS A 243 -17.41 0.57 22.96
CA LYS A 243 -18.25 0.48 21.78
C LYS A 243 -17.70 -0.56 20.81
N LEU A 244 -16.38 -0.57 20.57
CA LEU A 244 -15.73 -1.57 19.73
C LEU A 244 -15.86 -2.98 20.32
N ILE A 245 -15.73 -3.13 21.66
CA ILE A 245 -15.93 -4.41 22.35
C ILE A 245 -17.36 -4.93 22.17
N GLN A 246 -18.35 -4.03 22.26
CA GLN A 246 -19.76 -4.42 22.06
C GLN A 246 -20.04 -4.86 20.62
N GLU A 247 -19.45 -4.22 19.60
CA GLU A 247 -19.63 -4.65 18.19
C GLU A 247 -19.22 -6.09 17.98
N HIS A 248 -18.19 -6.62 18.66
CA HIS A 248 -17.79 -8.03 18.56
C HIS A 248 -18.82 -9.03 19.12
N LYS A 249 -19.80 -8.56 19.88
CA LYS A 249 -20.88 -9.40 20.41
C LYS A 249 -22.11 -9.40 19.51
N ILE A 250 -22.26 -8.37 18.67
CA ILE A 250 -23.47 -8.13 17.87
C ILE A 250 -23.29 -8.63 16.43
N ILE A 251 -22.08 -8.56 15.91
CA ILE A 251 -21.70 -8.92 14.57
C ILE A 251 -20.80 -10.17 14.59
#